data_91f7ce2b87b1b0dc3032d2c2155c6648
#
_entry.id   91f7ce2b87b1b0dc3032d2c2155c6648
#
_cell.length_a   1.000
_cell.length_b   1.000
_cell.length_c   1.000
_cell.angle_alpha   90.00
_cell.angle_beta   90.00
_cell.angle_gamma   90.00
#
_symmetry.space_group_name_H-M   'P 1'
#
loop_
_entity.id
_entity.type
_entity.pdbx_description
1 polymer ?
#
loop_
_entity_poly.entity_id
_entity_poly.type
_entity_poly.pdbx_seq_one_letter_code
_entity_poly.pdbx_strand_id
1 'polypeptide(L)'
;MPDIDPDRLIWIVTGVQLKAELGDRPLAYRVEQEIRSRLATLLPSAEPGEPPRLAPVVVSDVYYLNNDEAQKAPTISIGGPGMNALSASLVEQLPTPVAIENALVVQMDLDMNDLRCAVWGMNHLDTVRAVDTFIAKGYLDTFVQGVVNSLVEEEDDEGHGD
;
A
#
# COMPACT_ATOMS: atom_id res chain seq x y z
N MET A 1 10.27 -20.53 6.23
CA MET A 1 9.94 -19.23 5.64
C MET A 1 11.16 -18.73 4.89
N PRO A 2 11.06 -18.46 3.61
CA PRO A 2 12.15 -17.74 2.97
C PRO A 2 12.30 -16.39 3.66
N ASP A 3 13.53 -15.99 3.91
CA ASP A 3 13.82 -14.67 4.43
C ASP A 3 13.32 -13.63 3.42
N ILE A 4 12.23 -12.97 3.77
CA ILE A 4 11.68 -11.91 2.95
C ILE A 4 12.47 -10.65 3.29
N ASP A 5 13.15 -10.12 2.29
CA ASP A 5 13.90 -8.87 2.43
C ASP A 5 12.93 -7.73 2.74
N PRO A 6 13.03 -7.08 3.92
CA PRO A 6 12.14 -5.97 4.26
C PRO A 6 12.14 -4.83 3.24
N ASP A 7 13.23 -4.68 2.49
CA ASP A 7 13.35 -3.66 1.45
C ASP A 7 12.58 -4.02 0.17
N ARG A 8 12.03 -5.24 0.12
CA ARG A 8 11.28 -5.77 -1.02
C ARG A 8 9.80 -5.97 -0.71
N LEU A 9 9.29 -5.30 0.31
CA LEU A 9 7.89 -5.41 0.73
C LEU A 9 7.10 -4.15 0.38
N ILE A 10 5.83 -4.37 0.03
CA ILE A 10 4.81 -3.32 -0.03
C ILE A 10 3.92 -3.54 1.19
N TRP A 11 3.87 -2.56 2.09
CA TRP A 11 3.16 -2.69 3.36
C TRP A 11 1.72 -2.23 3.21
N ILE A 12 0.77 -3.08 3.58
CA ILE A 12 -0.65 -2.74 3.65
C ILE A 12 -1.02 -2.72 5.14
N VAL A 13 -1.46 -1.57 5.63
CA VAL A 13 -1.58 -1.30 7.07
C VAL A 13 -3.03 -1.09 7.46
N THR A 14 -3.50 -1.83 8.47
CA THR A 14 -4.84 -1.68 9.04
C THR A 14 -4.75 -1.45 10.55
N GLY A 15 -5.82 -0.92 11.15
CA GLY A 15 -5.88 -0.73 12.60
C GLY A 15 -5.99 -2.05 13.37
N VAL A 16 -5.74 -1.98 14.67
CA VAL A 16 -5.80 -3.17 15.57
C VAL A 16 -7.12 -3.32 16.30
N GLN A 17 -8.00 -2.33 16.27
CA GLN A 17 -9.30 -2.39 16.92
C GLN A 17 -10.17 -3.46 16.28
N LEU A 18 -11.07 -4.06 17.04
CA LEU A 18 -11.93 -5.14 16.56
C LEU A 18 -12.69 -4.78 15.28
N LYS A 19 -13.20 -3.55 15.20
CA LYS A 19 -13.89 -3.08 13.97
C LYS A 19 -12.97 -3.07 12.75
N ALA A 20 -11.71 -2.69 12.93
CA ALA A 20 -10.72 -2.71 11.85
C ALA A 20 -10.38 -4.15 11.45
N GLU A 21 -10.22 -5.04 12.42
CA GLU A 21 -9.94 -6.45 12.16
C GLU A 21 -11.08 -7.12 11.38
N LEU A 22 -12.33 -6.82 11.70
CA LEU A 22 -13.48 -7.43 11.04
C LEU A 22 -13.84 -6.75 9.71
N GLY A 23 -13.57 -5.46 9.57
CA GLY A 23 -13.96 -4.68 8.39
C GLY A 23 -12.80 -4.36 7.44
N ASP A 24 -11.77 -3.72 7.93
CA ASP A 24 -10.69 -3.18 7.10
C ASP A 24 -9.68 -4.25 6.69
N ARG A 25 -9.39 -5.22 7.56
CA ARG A 25 -8.42 -6.27 7.26
C ARG A 25 -8.81 -7.14 6.06
N PRO A 26 -10.07 -7.56 5.89
CA PRO A 26 -10.48 -8.24 4.66
C PRO A 26 -10.30 -7.40 3.40
N LEU A 27 -10.48 -6.08 3.49
CA LEU A 27 -10.21 -5.15 2.38
C LEU A 27 -8.72 -5.09 2.06
N ALA A 28 -7.88 -5.11 3.09
CA ALA A 28 -6.42 -5.17 2.91
C ALA A 28 -6.00 -6.45 2.18
N TYR A 29 -6.59 -7.59 2.49
CA TYR A 29 -6.32 -8.84 1.77
C TYR A 29 -6.78 -8.77 0.32
N ARG A 30 -7.88 -8.09 0.04
CA ARG A 30 -8.32 -7.85 -1.33
C ARG A 30 -7.29 -7.02 -2.11
N VAL A 31 -6.80 -5.95 -1.51
CA VAL A 31 -5.75 -5.10 -2.12
C VAL A 31 -4.46 -5.91 -2.31
N GLU A 32 -4.10 -6.75 -1.35
CA GLU A 32 -2.96 -7.66 -1.46
C GLU A 32 -3.05 -8.53 -2.72
N GLN A 33 -4.20 -9.16 -2.96
CA GLN A 33 -4.41 -10.00 -4.15
C GLN A 33 -4.33 -9.19 -5.44
N GLU A 34 -4.89 -8.00 -5.45
CA GLU A 34 -4.83 -7.10 -6.59
C GLU A 34 -3.39 -6.67 -6.91
N ILE A 35 -2.59 -6.41 -5.88
CA ILE A 35 -1.16 -6.08 -6.05
C ILE A 35 -0.40 -7.28 -6.61
N ARG A 36 -0.62 -8.48 -6.07
CA ARG A 36 0.04 -9.70 -6.55
C ARG A 36 -0.23 -9.95 -8.03
N SER A 37 -1.48 -9.75 -8.45
CA SER A 37 -1.89 -9.90 -9.85
C SER A 37 -1.13 -8.94 -10.77
N ARG A 38 -0.99 -7.68 -10.36
CA ARG A 38 -0.28 -6.66 -11.14
C ARG A 38 1.23 -6.91 -11.17
N LEU A 39 1.80 -7.31 -10.06
CA LEU A 39 3.23 -7.62 -9.98
C LEU A 39 3.59 -8.84 -10.84
N ALA A 40 2.70 -9.82 -10.94
CA ALA A 40 2.92 -10.98 -11.82
C ALA A 40 3.08 -10.57 -13.29
N THR A 41 2.41 -9.50 -13.72
CA THR A 41 2.52 -8.94 -15.08
C THR A 41 3.72 -8.01 -15.23
N LEU A 42 3.95 -7.14 -14.24
CA LEU A 42 4.99 -6.10 -14.33
C LEU A 42 6.40 -6.61 -13.98
N LEU A 43 6.49 -7.59 -13.09
CA LEU A 43 7.74 -8.19 -12.63
C LEU A 43 7.62 -9.72 -12.67
N PRO A 44 7.52 -10.33 -13.86
CA PRO A 44 7.42 -11.79 -13.94
C PRO A 44 8.69 -12.45 -13.40
N SER A 45 8.53 -13.59 -12.71
CA SER A 45 9.65 -14.38 -12.21
C SER A 45 10.45 -14.93 -13.41
N ALA A 46 11.79 -14.78 -13.37
CA ALA A 46 12.67 -15.25 -14.43
C ALA A 46 12.75 -16.79 -14.47
N GLU A 47 12.64 -17.44 -13.31
CA GLU A 47 12.71 -18.90 -13.19
C GLU A 47 11.69 -19.41 -12.16
N PRO A 48 11.14 -20.63 -12.35
CA PRO A 48 10.25 -21.22 -11.36
C PRO A 48 10.95 -21.41 -10.01
N GLY A 49 10.31 -20.97 -8.92
CA GLY A 49 10.84 -21.12 -7.57
C GLY A 49 11.70 -19.97 -7.06
N GLU A 50 11.94 -18.95 -7.87
CA GLU A 50 12.59 -17.72 -7.38
C GLU A 50 11.62 -16.95 -6.46
N PRO A 51 12.14 -16.34 -5.38
CA PRO A 51 11.30 -15.46 -4.56
C PRO A 51 10.85 -14.25 -5.37
N PRO A 52 9.65 -13.71 -5.11
CA PRO A 52 9.19 -12.51 -5.81
C PRO A 52 10.11 -11.32 -5.50
N ARG A 53 10.34 -10.48 -6.50
CA ARG A 53 11.17 -9.27 -6.35
C ARG A 53 10.51 -8.22 -5.47
N LEU A 54 9.19 -8.21 -5.44
CA LEU A 54 8.37 -7.41 -4.53
C LEU A 54 7.20 -8.27 -4.04
N ALA A 55 6.80 -8.10 -2.79
CA ALA A 55 5.67 -8.84 -2.22
C ALA A 55 4.86 -7.94 -1.30
N PRO A 56 3.52 -7.93 -1.41
CA PRO A 56 2.68 -7.23 -0.45
C PRO A 56 2.55 -8.02 0.84
N VAL A 57 2.45 -7.31 1.96
CA VAL A 57 2.21 -7.90 3.28
C VAL A 57 1.20 -7.04 4.04
N VAL A 58 0.26 -7.68 4.73
CA VAL A 58 -0.73 -7.00 5.57
C VAL A 58 -0.28 -7.03 7.01
N VAL A 59 -0.19 -5.85 7.64
CA VAL A 59 0.22 -5.70 9.03
C VAL A 59 -0.67 -4.71 9.76
N SER A 60 -0.58 -4.68 11.09
CA SER A 60 -1.27 -3.69 11.90
C SER A 60 -0.52 -2.35 11.92
N ASP A 61 -1.25 -1.28 12.23
CA ASP A 61 -0.67 0.05 12.42
C ASP A 61 0.36 0.08 13.56
N VAL A 62 0.08 -0.65 14.63
CA VAL A 62 1.02 -0.77 15.77
C VAL A 62 2.34 -1.41 15.34
N TYR A 63 2.26 -2.51 14.60
CA TYR A 63 3.48 -3.16 14.07
C TYR A 63 4.27 -2.22 13.17
N TYR A 64 3.57 -1.59 12.22
CA TYR A 64 4.17 -0.69 11.24
C TYR A 64 4.86 0.51 11.92
N LEU A 65 4.16 1.17 12.85
CA LEU A 65 4.68 2.38 13.51
C LEU A 65 5.83 2.08 14.47
N ASN A 66 6.02 0.84 14.88
CA ASN A 66 7.14 0.40 15.69
C ASN A 66 8.31 -0.17 14.85
N ASN A 67 8.21 -0.10 13.53
CA ASN A 67 9.22 -0.65 12.62
C ASN A 67 9.73 0.44 11.68
N ASP A 68 10.90 1.00 11.98
CA ASP A 68 11.48 2.10 11.21
C ASP A 68 11.75 1.72 9.73
N GLU A 69 12.11 0.48 9.46
CA GLU A 69 12.34 0.01 8.08
C GLU A 69 11.05 -0.03 7.27
N ALA A 70 9.94 -0.45 7.88
CA ALA A 70 8.63 -0.45 7.22
C ALA A 70 8.21 0.95 6.80
N GLN A 71 8.51 1.95 7.62
CA GLN A 71 8.12 3.34 7.35
C GLN A 71 8.85 3.98 6.17
N LYS A 72 9.93 3.38 5.70
CA LYS A 72 10.68 3.82 4.51
C LYS A 72 10.22 3.14 3.23
N ALA A 73 9.43 2.09 3.34
CA ALA A 73 8.99 1.25 2.23
C ALA A 73 7.65 1.74 1.66
N PRO A 74 7.31 1.32 0.42
CA PRO A 74 5.99 1.60 -0.16
C PRO A 74 4.87 1.11 0.75
N THR A 75 3.85 1.93 0.95
CA THR A 75 2.82 1.69 1.98
C THR A 75 1.44 2.12 1.52
N ILE A 76 0.44 1.29 1.81
CA ILE A 76 -0.98 1.63 1.66
C ILE A 76 -1.65 1.48 3.02
N SER A 77 -2.22 2.57 3.53
CA SER A 77 -2.99 2.57 4.78
C SER A 77 -4.48 2.46 4.46
N ILE A 78 -5.17 1.48 5.05
CA ILE A 78 -6.60 1.24 4.82
C ILE A 78 -7.37 1.42 6.13
N GLY A 79 -8.41 2.25 6.09
CA GLY A 79 -9.22 2.58 7.25
C GLY A 79 -9.02 4.01 7.68
N GLY A 80 -10.08 4.62 8.24
CA GLY A 80 -10.10 6.03 8.60
C GLY A 80 -9.17 6.40 9.76
N PRO A 81 -8.92 7.70 9.94
CA PRO A 81 -8.01 8.20 11.00
C PRO A 81 -8.42 7.78 12.42
N GLY A 82 -9.71 7.56 12.67
CA GLY A 82 -10.18 7.09 13.97
C GLY A 82 -9.96 5.60 14.23
N MET A 83 -9.65 4.83 13.18
CA MET A 83 -9.48 3.37 13.24
C MET A 83 -8.05 2.93 12.95
N ASN A 84 -7.26 3.77 12.31
CA ASN A 84 -5.92 3.44 11.83
C ASN A 84 -5.00 4.61 12.15
N ALA A 85 -4.04 4.39 13.04
CA ALA A 85 -3.12 5.43 13.49
C ALA A 85 -2.21 5.93 12.37
N LEU A 86 -1.88 5.08 11.40
CA LEU A 86 -1.10 5.51 10.23
C LEU A 86 -1.92 6.47 9.37
N SER A 87 -3.18 6.15 9.08
CA SER A 87 -4.07 7.07 8.34
C SER A 87 -4.18 8.42 9.03
N ALA A 88 -4.27 8.43 10.36
CA ALA A 88 -4.29 9.67 11.15
C ALA A 88 -3.03 10.52 10.91
N SER A 89 -1.88 9.88 10.81
CA SER A 89 -0.61 10.55 10.51
C SER A 89 -0.54 11.07 9.07
N LEU A 90 -1.08 10.31 8.12
CA LEU A 90 -0.97 10.63 6.69
C LEU A 90 -1.95 11.72 6.23
N VAL A 91 -3.03 11.97 6.96
CA VAL A 91 -4.07 12.95 6.58
C VAL A 91 -3.47 14.32 6.24
N GLU A 92 -2.50 14.78 7.01
CA GLU A 92 -1.86 16.09 6.82
C GLU A 92 -0.63 16.06 5.93
N GLN A 93 -0.13 14.86 5.59
CA GLN A 93 1.13 14.71 4.86
C GLN A 93 0.93 14.45 3.37
N LEU A 94 -0.20 13.89 2.95
CA LEU A 94 -0.42 13.47 1.57
C LEU A 94 -1.45 14.35 0.87
N PRO A 95 -1.28 14.59 -0.45
CA PRO A 95 -2.33 15.20 -1.27
C PRO A 95 -3.59 14.33 -1.29
N THR A 96 -4.74 14.95 -1.55
CA THR A 96 -6.04 14.27 -1.60
C THR A 96 -6.65 14.40 -3.00
N PRO A 97 -6.24 13.57 -3.98
CA PRO A 97 -6.81 13.64 -5.33
C PRO A 97 -8.28 13.25 -5.40
N VAL A 98 -8.77 12.42 -4.46
CA VAL A 98 -10.18 12.06 -4.38
C VAL A 98 -10.70 12.29 -2.98
N ALA A 99 -11.67 13.20 -2.86
CA ALA A 99 -12.49 13.36 -1.66
C ALA A 99 -13.93 13.57 -2.12
N ILE A 100 -14.77 12.58 -1.85
CA ILE A 100 -16.22 12.71 -2.12
C ILE A 100 -16.89 13.00 -0.79
N GLU A 101 -17.64 14.09 -0.74
CA GLU A 101 -18.28 14.68 0.44
C GLU A 101 -18.54 13.69 1.58
N ASN A 102 -17.77 13.79 2.66
CA ASN A 102 -17.90 13.00 3.89
C ASN A 102 -17.96 11.47 3.71
N ALA A 103 -17.75 10.95 2.50
CA ALA A 103 -17.96 9.55 2.19
C ALA A 103 -16.65 8.79 2.02
N LEU A 104 -15.83 9.16 1.05
CA LEU A 104 -14.61 8.40 0.77
C LEU A 104 -13.43 9.32 0.41
N VAL A 105 -12.24 8.85 0.74
CA VAL A 105 -11.00 9.59 0.51
C VAL A 105 -9.93 8.63 -0.01
N VAL A 106 -9.25 9.08 -1.06
CA VAL A 106 -7.99 8.49 -1.52
C VAL A 106 -6.93 9.58 -1.44
N GLN A 107 -5.89 9.34 -0.66
CA GLN A 107 -4.76 10.26 -0.50
C GLN A 107 -3.51 9.61 -1.07
N MET A 108 -2.87 10.28 -2.01
CA MET A 108 -1.61 9.83 -2.59
C MET A 108 -0.99 10.94 -3.43
N ASP A 109 0.32 10.88 -3.60
CA ASP A 109 1.03 11.71 -4.57
C ASP A 109 0.95 11.04 -5.95
N LEU A 110 0.23 11.63 -6.87
CA LEU A 110 0.04 11.06 -8.22
C LEU A 110 1.34 11.01 -9.03
N ASP A 111 2.33 11.82 -8.68
CA ASP A 111 3.65 11.79 -9.32
C ASP A 111 4.55 10.70 -8.73
N MET A 112 4.09 10.03 -7.67
CA MET A 112 4.78 8.91 -6.99
C MET A 112 6.19 9.25 -6.50
N ASN A 113 6.42 10.50 -6.10
CA ASN A 113 7.62 10.88 -5.36
C ASN A 113 7.53 10.40 -3.90
N ASP A 114 6.32 10.36 -3.36
CA ASP A 114 6.00 9.75 -2.06
C ASP A 114 5.26 8.43 -2.35
N LEU A 115 5.81 7.31 -1.90
CA LEU A 115 5.27 5.98 -2.15
C LEU A 115 4.32 5.51 -1.04
N ARG A 116 3.59 6.45 -0.44
CA ARG A 116 2.58 6.14 0.59
C ARG A 116 1.20 6.55 0.11
N CYS A 117 0.20 5.74 0.45
CA CYS A 117 -1.21 6.02 0.14
C CYS A 117 -2.06 5.82 1.39
N ALA A 118 -3.18 6.53 1.47
CA ALA A 118 -4.21 6.29 2.47
C ALA A 118 -5.56 6.19 1.76
N VAL A 119 -6.33 5.14 2.07
CA VAL A 119 -7.61 4.84 1.45
C VAL A 119 -8.62 4.58 2.56
N TRP A 120 -9.64 5.43 2.67
CA TRP A 120 -10.59 5.31 3.77
C TRP A 120 -11.91 6.03 3.50
N GLY A 121 -12.91 5.73 4.33
CA GLY A 121 -14.19 6.43 4.36
C GLY A 121 -14.62 6.70 5.80
N MET A 122 -15.71 7.40 5.97
CA MET A 122 -16.21 7.78 7.29
C MET A 122 -16.75 6.59 8.09
N ASN A 123 -17.13 5.51 7.41
CA ASN A 123 -17.60 4.28 8.01
C ASN A 123 -17.13 3.09 7.16
N HIS A 124 -17.44 1.86 7.58
CA HIS A 124 -16.99 0.67 6.86
C HIS A 124 -17.46 0.64 5.40
N LEU A 125 -18.73 0.93 5.14
CA LEU A 125 -19.29 0.93 3.77
C LEU A 125 -18.54 1.94 2.87
N ASP A 126 -18.27 3.12 3.40
CA ASP A 126 -17.54 4.16 2.67
C ASP A 126 -16.07 3.78 2.45
N THR A 127 -15.47 3.06 3.40
CA THR A 127 -14.11 2.51 3.21
C THR A 127 -14.11 1.45 2.10
N VAL A 128 -15.12 0.60 2.03
CA VAL A 128 -15.30 -0.35 0.90
C VAL A 128 -15.36 0.41 -0.42
N ARG A 129 -16.14 1.48 -0.49
CA ARG A 129 -16.26 2.33 -1.68
C ARG A 129 -14.93 3.00 -2.04
N ALA A 130 -14.18 3.44 -1.04
CA ALA A 130 -12.87 4.04 -1.24
C ALA A 130 -11.90 3.03 -1.85
N VAL A 131 -11.88 1.80 -1.35
CA VAL A 131 -11.07 0.71 -1.92
C VAL A 131 -11.52 0.38 -3.35
N ASP A 132 -12.83 0.29 -3.60
CA ASP A 132 -13.37 0.07 -4.94
C ASP A 132 -12.92 1.17 -5.90
N THR A 133 -12.99 2.43 -5.49
CA THR A 133 -12.55 3.58 -6.29
C THR A 133 -11.04 3.53 -6.54
N PHE A 134 -10.26 3.22 -5.51
CA PHE A 134 -8.81 3.10 -5.60
C PHE A 134 -8.39 2.07 -6.66
N ILE A 135 -9.10 0.94 -6.72
CA ILE A 135 -8.83 -0.11 -7.70
C ILE A 135 -9.39 0.27 -9.07
N ALA A 136 -10.68 0.61 -9.14
CA ALA A 136 -11.40 0.78 -10.41
C ALA A 136 -10.99 2.01 -11.20
N LYS A 137 -10.55 3.08 -10.54
CA LYS A 137 -10.15 4.33 -11.20
C LYS A 137 -8.66 4.40 -11.54
N GLY A 138 -7.92 3.30 -11.33
CA GLY A 138 -6.52 3.22 -11.73
C GLY A 138 -5.52 3.79 -10.71
N TYR A 139 -5.95 4.20 -9.53
CA TYR A 139 -5.02 4.71 -8.49
C TYR A 139 -4.08 3.63 -7.99
N LEU A 140 -4.59 2.41 -7.80
CA LEU A 140 -3.75 1.28 -7.43
C LEU A 140 -2.73 0.97 -8.54
N ASP A 141 -3.13 1.01 -9.79
CA ASP A 141 -2.22 0.81 -10.93
C ASP A 141 -1.11 1.85 -10.94
N THR A 142 -1.45 3.11 -10.72
CA THR A 142 -0.48 4.21 -10.61
C THR A 142 0.51 3.95 -9.47
N PHE A 143 0.02 3.53 -8.32
CA PHE A 143 0.85 3.21 -7.16
C PHE A 143 1.81 2.05 -7.46
N VAL A 144 1.29 0.93 -7.93
CA VAL A 144 2.11 -0.27 -8.23
C VAL A 144 3.16 0.05 -9.30
N GLN A 145 2.77 0.78 -10.35
CA GLN A 145 3.72 1.18 -11.39
C GLN A 145 4.82 2.09 -10.82
N GLY A 146 4.47 3.02 -9.94
CA GLY A 146 5.44 3.89 -9.27
C GLY A 146 6.43 3.11 -8.41
N VAL A 147 5.95 2.12 -7.68
CA VAL A 147 6.80 1.23 -6.87
C VAL A 147 7.75 0.42 -7.76
N VAL A 148 7.24 -0.16 -8.84
CA VAL A 148 8.05 -0.94 -9.79
C VAL A 148 9.11 -0.04 -10.44
N ASN A 149 8.76 1.16 -10.85
CA ASN A 149 9.70 2.12 -11.45
C ASN A 149 10.82 2.48 -10.46
N SER A 150 10.48 2.69 -9.19
CA SER A 150 11.46 2.98 -8.14
C SER A 150 12.42 1.81 -7.94
N LEU A 151 11.92 0.57 -7.93
CA LEU A 151 12.76 -0.63 -7.80
C LEU A 151 13.72 -0.76 -8.98
N VAL A 152 13.25 -0.55 -10.19
CA VAL A 152 14.08 -0.64 -11.41
C VAL A 152 15.17 0.44 -11.40
N GLU A 153 14.84 1.66 -10.99
CA GLU A 153 15.82 2.75 -10.86
C GLU A 153 16.90 2.40 -9.84
N GLU A 154 16.55 1.84 -8.69
CA GLU A 154 17.51 1.40 -7.67
C GLU A 154 18.44 0.31 -8.21
N GLU A 155 17.90 -0.67 -8.92
CA GLU A 155 18.70 -1.75 -9.52
C GLU A 155 19.66 -1.23 -10.59
N ASP A 156 19.24 -0.26 -11.41
CA ASP A 156 20.09 0.37 -12.42
C ASP A 156 21.23 1.18 -11.77
N ASP A 157 20.96 1.91 -10.70
CA ASP A 157 21.96 2.66 -9.95
C ASP A 157 22.98 1.73 -9.30
N GLU A 158 22.56 0.60 -8.72
CA GLU A 158 23.46 -0.42 -8.17
C GLU A 158 24.30 -1.08 -9.27
N GLY A 159 23.75 -1.25 -10.48
CA GLY A 159 24.45 -1.82 -11.62
C GLY A 159 25.54 -0.92 -12.22
N HIS A 160 25.54 0.36 -11.91
CA HIS A 160 26.51 1.35 -12.41
C HIS A 160 27.56 1.77 -11.35
N GLY A 161 27.56 1.11 -10.19
CA GLY A 161 28.38 1.46 -9.03
C GLY A 161 29.80 0.90 -9.00
N ASP A 162 30.44 0.80 -10.13
CA ASP A 162 31.89 0.43 -10.19
C ASP A 162 32.75 1.66 -10.42
#